data_bd4f1dea786bd4f79e921a903156ddab
#
_entry.id   bd4f1dea786bd4f79e921a903156ddab
#
_cell.length_a   1.000
_cell.length_b   1.000
_cell.length_c   1.000
_cell.angle_alpha   90.00
_cell.angle_beta   90.00
_cell.angle_gamma   90.00
#
_symmetry.space_group_name_H-M   'P 1'
#
loop_
_entity.id
_entity.type
_entity.pdbx_description
1 polymer ?
#
loop_
_entity_poly.entity_id
_entity_poly.type
_entity_poly.pdbx_seq_one_letter_code
_entity_poly.pdbx_strand_id
1 'polypeptide(L)'
;MLRKIAFGLAATAMMSSAQAQEVVLKVAHFLPPMSTMHSRFIVPWCDKIEAESKGRMKCQIYPAMQLGGTPPQLLSQVRDGVADIVWTISGYTPGRFPISEVFELPFMTTTHEASARAVWDFIDEHAASEFEGVKRIANWVVGPYVIHLRDKDLKTIEDFRGMKIRAPSRLGNRMLTALGATPVGMPVPQISESLSRGVIDAAIVPWEVVPATKAHELTKFHVEVSGGRSLTTATSIYVMNQKRYDSLPPELKKVIDDNSGREVSAWVAAEFKVGDEGGRAAALGRGNKITEIPADEVKRWKDASQPVVDEWIAEVTSKGHDGRKLYERAVELVEKHSRN
;
A
#
# COMPACT_ATOMS: atom_id res chain seq x y z
N MET A 1 5.36 -37.47 81.51
CA MET A 1 4.42 -37.42 80.31
C MET A 1 4.86 -36.25 79.50
N LEU A 2 5.71 -36.43 78.46
CA LEU A 2 6.18 -35.37 77.52
C LEU A 2 5.50 -35.62 76.16
N ARG A 3 4.61 -34.71 75.75
CA ARG A 3 4.00 -34.69 74.45
C ARG A 3 4.89 -33.89 73.47
N LYS A 4 5.47 -34.57 72.51
CA LYS A 4 6.24 -33.93 71.41
C LYS A 4 5.22 -33.39 70.38
N ILE A 5 5.21 -32.09 70.17
CA ILE A 5 4.49 -31.40 69.12
C ILE A 5 5.45 -31.30 67.91
N ALA A 6 5.13 -32.00 66.83
CA ALA A 6 5.81 -31.87 65.56
C ALA A 6 5.23 -30.70 64.76
N PHE A 7 5.99 -29.66 64.53
CA PHE A 7 5.68 -28.56 63.60
C PHE A 7 6.02 -28.99 62.18
N GLY A 8 5.01 -29.24 61.35
CA GLY A 8 5.18 -29.45 59.90
C GLY A 8 5.28 -28.10 59.20
N LEU A 9 6.45 -27.77 58.67
CA LEU A 9 6.61 -26.64 57.71
C LEU A 9 6.07 -27.04 56.37
N ALA A 10 4.87 -26.53 56.02
CA ALA A 10 4.36 -26.56 54.65
C ALA A 10 5.05 -25.43 53.85
N ALA A 11 6.03 -25.78 53.04
CA ALA A 11 6.59 -24.87 52.09
C ALA A 11 5.66 -24.64 50.93
N THR A 12 4.87 -23.57 50.96
CA THR A 12 4.03 -23.11 49.85
C THR A 12 4.99 -22.54 48.76
N ALA A 13 5.24 -23.33 47.72
CA ALA A 13 5.92 -22.85 46.54
C ALA A 13 5.01 -21.84 45.84
N MET A 14 5.24 -20.55 46.06
CA MET A 14 4.67 -19.48 45.22
C MET A 14 5.31 -19.61 43.83
N MET A 15 4.61 -20.26 42.91
CA MET A 15 4.89 -20.11 41.50
C MET A 15 4.55 -18.66 41.12
N SER A 16 5.58 -17.82 41.15
CA SER A 16 5.52 -16.51 40.47
C SER A 16 5.27 -16.78 39.00
N SER A 17 4.01 -16.68 38.55
CA SER A 17 3.72 -16.51 37.15
C SER A 17 4.45 -15.25 36.72
N ALA A 18 5.61 -15.39 36.11
CA ALA A 18 6.26 -14.29 35.43
C ALA A 18 5.24 -13.74 34.42
N GLN A 19 4.63 -12.61 34.76
CA GLN A 19 3.71 -11.92 33.90
C GLN A 19 4.52 -11.52 32.69
N ALA A 20 4.32 -12.27 31.58
CA ALA A 20 5.04 -12.02 30.34
C ALA A 20 4.76 -10.57 29.93
N GLN A 21 5.81 -9.78 29.78
CA GLN A 21 5.71 -8.35 29.49
C GLN A 21 4.84 -8.13 28.25
N GLU A 22 3.74 -7.41 28.40
CA GLU A 22 2.84 -7.05 27.30
C GLU A 22 3.50 -5.99 26.41
N VAL A 23 3.52 -6.26 25.11
CA VAL A 23 4.05 -5.35 24.09
C VAL A 23 2.84 -4.74 23.35
N VAL A 24 2.61 -3.45 23.53
CA VAL A 24 1.63 -2.71 22.74
C VAL A 24 2.33 -2.12 21.53
N LEU A 25 1.83 -2.44 20.33
CA LEU A 25 2.30 -1.94 19.04
C LEU A 25 1.36 -0.84 18.55
N LYS A 26 1.88 0.39 18.42
CA LYS A 26 1.14 1.51 17.83
C LYS A 26 1.15 1.39 16.31
N VAL A 27 -0.01 1.13 15.72
CA VAL A 27 -0.18 0.96 14.26
C VAL A 27 -0.89 2.17 13.70
N ALA A 28 -0.26 2.95 12.81
CA ALA A 28 -0.83 4.17 12.27
C ALA A 28 -1.03 4.11 10.76
N HIS A 29 -2.09 4.75 10.27
CA HIS A 29 -2.37 4.89 8.85
C HIS A 29 -3.28 6.09 8.54
N PHE A 30 -3.47 6.40 7.25
CA PHE A 30 -4.10 7.65 6.80
C PHE A 30 -5.56 7.52 6.37
N LEU A 31 -6.15 6.32 6.31
CA LEU A 31 -7.55 6.12 5.91
C LEU A 31 -8.47 5.88 7.12
N PRO A 32 -9.78 6.08 6.96
CA PRO A 32 -10.76 5.80 8.01
C PRO A 32 -10.90 4.29 8.30
N PRO A 33 -11.49 3.90 9.46
CA PRO A 33 -11.62 2.49 9.87
C PRO A 33 -12.41 1.60 8.90
N MET A 34 -13.29 2.17 8.07
CA MET A 34 -14.04 1.43 7.06
C MET A 34 -13.23 1.07 5.80
N SER A 35 -12.00 1.57 5.67
CA SER A 35 -11.14 1.26 4.53
C SER A 35 -10.73 -0.21 4.50
N THR A 36 -10.54 -0.75 3.29
CA THR A 36 -10.09 -2.12 3.04
C THR A 36 -8.83 -2.46 3.85
N MET A 37 -7.83 -1.59 3.80
CA MET A 37 -6.58 -1.81 4.55
C MET A 37 -6.82 -1.97 6.06
N HIS A 38 -7.66 -1.11 6.67
CA HIS A 38 -7.92 -1.20 8.10
C HIS A 38 -8.71 -2.46 8.45
N SER A 39 -9.89 -2.62 7.84
CA SER A 39 -10.87 -3.63 8.26
C SER A 39 -10.53 -5.05 7.79
N ARG A 40 -9.86 -5.20 6.64
CA ARG A 40 -9.60 -6.51 6.04
C ARG A 40 -8.17 -6.99 6.19
N PHE A 41 -7.22 -6.09 6.51
CA PHE A 41 -5.83 -6.51 6.71
C PHE A 41 -5.26 -6.09 8.07
N ILE A 42 -5.23 -4.80 8.45
CA ILE A 42 -4.56 -4.39 9.70
C ILE A 42 -5.21 -5.05 10.92
N VAL A 43 -6.55 -5.01 11.05
CA VAL A 43 -7.24 -5.65 12.19
C VAL A 43 -6.99 -7.16 12.20
N PRO A 44 -7.24 -7.93 11.11
CA PRO A 44 -6.96 -9.37 11.09
C PRO A 44 -5.48 -9.72 11.32
N TRP A 45 -4.54 -8.92 10.81
CA TRP A 45 -3.12 -9.11 11.06
C TRP A 45 -2.78 -8.90 12.54
N CYS A 46 -3.35 -7.88 13.17
CA CYS A 46 -3.18 -7.61 14.60
C CYS A 46 -3.77 -8.73 15.47
N ASP A 47 -4.96 -9.23 15.15
CA ASP A 47 -5.58 -10.35 15.85
C ASP A 47 -4.70 -11.61 15.74
N LYS A 48 -4.12 -11.85 14.58
CA LYS A 48 -3.19 -12.96 14.34
C LYS A 48 -1.91 -12.81 15.19
N ILE A 49 -1.31 -11.63 15.24
CA ILE A 49 -0.14 -11.34 16.08
C ILE A 49 -0.46 -11.55 17.57
N GLU A 50 -1.62 -11.11 18.03
CA GLU A 50 -2.06 -11.31 19.42
C GLU A 50 -2.21 -12.81 19.72
N ALA A 51 -2.92 -13.55 18.87
CA ALA A 51 -3.14 -14.98 19.06
C ALA A 51 -1.81 -15.79 19.07
N GLU A 52 -0.94 -15.57 18.09
CA GLU A 52 0.32 -16.30 17.95
C GLU A 52 1.35 -15.92 19.04
N SER A 53 1.28 -14.69 19.55
CA SER A 53 2.09 -14.27 20.70
C SER A 53 1.50 -14.70 22.05
N LYS A 54 0.35 -15.41 22.05
CA LYS A 54 -0.39 -15.82 23.27
C LYS A 54 -0.78 -14.61 24.13
N GLY A 55 -1.21 -13.52 23.47
CA GLY A 55 -1.63 -12.28 24.13
C GLY A 55 -0.49 -11.36 24.56
N ARG A 56 0.78 -11.71 24.27
CA ARG A 56 1.96 -10.90 24.66
C ARG A 56 2.19 -9.68 23.79
N MET A 57 1.68 -9.69 22.54
CA MET A 57 1.67 -8.52 21.66
C MET A 57 0.22 -8.13 21.35
N LYS A 58 -0.09 -6.85 21.42
CA LYS A 58 -1.37 -6.27 21.06
C LYS A 58 -1.16 -5.05 20.18
N CYS A 59 -2.07 -4.81 19.23
CA CYS A 59 -2.05 -3.56 18.48
C CYS A 59 -2.96 -2.51 19.13
N GLN A 60 -2.47 -1.27 19.09
CA GLN A 60 -3.30 -0.08 19.26
C GLN A 60 -3.31 0.65 17.92
N ILE A 61 -4.45 0.62 17.22
CA ILE A 61 -4.56 1.14 15.85
C ILE A 61 -5.00 2.61 15.89
N TYR A 62 -4.30 3.45 15.12
CA TYR A 62 -4.53 4.88 14.96
C TYR A 62 -4.86 5.21 13.49
N PRO A 63 -6.14 5.05 13.06
CA PRO A 63 -6.57 5.36 11.71
C PRO A 63 -6.65 6.86 11.46
N ALA A 64 -6.78 7.26 10.18
CA ALA A 64 -7.06 8.63 9.77
C ALA A 64 -6.13 9.68 10.39
N MET A 65 -4.83 9.37 10.49
CA MET A 65 -3.81 10.25 11.06
C MET A 65 -4.04 10.65 12.53
N GLN A 66 -4.66 9.81 13.35
CA GLN A 66 -4.97 10.13 14.77
C GLN A 66 -3.72 10.42 15.62
N LEU A 67 -2.52 9.98 15.22
CA LEU A 67 -1.26 10.38 15.86
C LEU A 67 -0.78 11.77 15.43
N GLY A 68 -1.56 12.46 14.59
CA GLY A 68 -1.22 13.78 14.04
C GLY A 68 -0.38 13.69 12.77
N GLY A 69 -0.09 14.85 12.19
CA GLY A 69 0.68 14.99 10.95
C GLY A 69 -0.15 14.73 9.69
N THR A 70 0.54 14.46 8.60
CA THR A 70 -0.02 14.23 7.25
C THR A 70 0.47 12.90 6.68
N PRO A 71 -0.21 12.29 5.68
CA PRO A 71 0.21 11.00 5.11
C PRO A 71 1.68 10.93 4.67
N PRO A 72 2.29 11.97 4.07
CA PRO A 72 3.72 11.98 3.78
C PRO A 72 4.65 11.83 5.00
N GLN A 73 4.18 12.15 6.20
CA GLN A 73 4.98 12.07 7.43
C GLN A 73 4.96 10.68 8.08
N LEU A 74 4.13 9.74 7.64
CA LEU A 74 4.02 8.40 8.24
C LEU A 74 5.35 7.65 8.23
N LEU A 75 6.13 7.75 7.13
CA LEU A 75 7.43 7.09 7.06
C LEU A 75 8.42 7.67 8.09
N SER A 76 8.45 8.98 8.30
CA SER A 76 9.28 9.57 9.36
C SER A 76 8.75 9.21 10.74
N GLN A 77 7.44 9.21 10.96
CA GLN A 77 6.84 8.81 12.24
C GLN A 77 7.25 7.39 12.67
N VAL A 78 7.27 6.42 11.75
CA VAL A 78 7.72 5.07 12.11
C VAL A 78 9.23 5.03 12.34
N ARG A 79 10.04 5.74 11.58
CA ARG A 79 11.50 5.80 11.77
C ARG A 79 11.89 6.45 13.10
N ASP A 80 11.16 7.48 13.49
CA ASP A 80 11.39 8.25 14.71
C ASP A 80 10.74 7.60 15.96
N GLY A 81 9.94 6.53 15.78
CA GLY A 81 9.30 5.80 16.88
C GLY A 81 8.03 6.48 17.44
N VAL A 82 7.43 7.43 16.71
CA VAL A 82 6.11 7.99 17.04
C VAL A 82 5.03 6.92 16.91
N ALA A 83 5.10 6.12 15.84
CA ALA A 83 4.38 4.88 15.65
C ALA A 83 5.36 3.70 15.60
N ASP A 84 4.93 2.52 16.04
CA ASP A 84 5.72 1.29 15.93
C ASP A 84 5.60 0.68 14.54
N ILE A 85 4.41 0.77 13.94
CA ILE A 85 4.12 0.25 12.60
C ILE A 85 3.31 1.31 11.84
N VAL A 86 3.58 1.46 10.55
CA VAL A 86 2.78 2.32 9.68
C VAL A 86 2.44 1.64 8.37
N TRP A 87 1.28 1.98 7.85
CA TRP A 87 0.95 1.81 6.44
C TRP A 87 0.99 3.15 5.71
N THR A 88 1.72 3.20 4.61
CA THR A 88 1.78 4.38 3.74
C THR A 88 2.04 4.00 2.28
N ILE A 89 1.94 4.97 1.38
CA ILE A 89 2.28 4.85 -0.04
C ILE A 89 3.70 5.40 -0.24
N SER A 90 4.57 4.63 -0.92
CA SER A 90 5.96 5.04 -1.15
C SER A 90 6.07 6.38 -1.90
N GLY A 91 5.17 6.63 -2.84
CA GLY A 91 5.08 7.86 -3.62
C GLY A 91 4.76 9.12 -2.80
N TYR A 92 4.31 9.00 -1.55
CA TYR A 92 4.12 10.14 -0.65
C TYR A 92 5.45 10.71 -0.11
N THR A 93 6.56 9.99 -0.30
CA THR A 93 7.91 10.43 0.06
C THR A 93 8.80 10.45 -1.19
N PRO A 94 8.63 11.44 -2.08
CA PRO A 94 9.32 11.48 -3.37
C PRO A 94 10.84 11.35 -3.22
N GLY A 95 11.46 10.53 -4.09
CA GLY A 95 12.91 10.32 -4.12
C GLY A 95 13.46 9.37 -3.04
N ARG A 96 12.63 8.85 -2.13
CA ARG A 96 13.05 7.88 -1.11
C ARG A 96 13.16 6.44 -1.67
N PHE A 97 12.33 6.11 -2.65
CA PHE A 97 12.18 4.76 -3.20
C PHE A 97 12.42 4.73 -4.72
N PRO A 98 13.55 5.27 -5.22
CA PRO A 98 13.78 5.45 -6.66
C PRO A 98 13.87 4.15 -7.45
N ILE A 99 14.24 3.02 -6.82
CA ILE A 99 14.37 1.73 -7.48
C ILE A 99 13.03 0.98 -7.43
N SER A 100 12.42 0.86 -6.24
CA SER A 100 11.17 0.11 -6.08
C SER A 100 9.95 0.77 -6.72
N GLU A 101 9.98 2.09 -7.01
CA GLU A 101 8.92 2.76 -7.77
C GLU A 101 8.77 2.28 -9.23
N VAL A 102 9.67 1.40 -9.74
CA VAL A 102 9.57 0.75 -11.06
C VAL A 102 8.18 0.13 -11.29
N PHE A 103 7.53 -0.37 -10.24
CA PHE A 103 6.20 -0.94 -10.33
C PHE A 103 5.08 0.09 -10.55
N GLU A 104 5.36 1.38 -10.39
CA GLU A 104 4.42 2.47 -10.68
C GLU A 104 4.50 2.95 -12.14
N LEU A 105 5.44 2.41 -12.92
CA LEU A 105 5.56 2.70 -14.35
C LEU A 105 4.29 2.27 -15.11
N PRO A 106 3.93 3.00 -16.17
CA PRO A 106 2.76 2.67 -16.98
C PRO A 106 2.78 1.22 -17.49
N PHE A 107 1.66 0.52 -17.37
CA PHE A 107 1.45 -0.84 -17.86
C PHE A 107 2.43 -1.89 -17.31
N MET A 108 3.02 -1.65 -16.12
CA MET A 108 3.99 -2.55 -15.49
C MET A 108 3.30 -3.75 -14.84
N THR A 109 2.24 -3.55 -14.07
CA THR A 109 1.64 -4.55 -13.18
C THR A 109 0.44 -5.26 -13.79
N THR A 110 0.12 -6.45 -13.23
CA THR A 110 -0.98 -7.32 -13.67
C THR A 110 -1.99 -7.55 -12.52
N THR A 111 -2.20 -8.80 -12.08
CA THR A 111 -3.07 -9.12 -10.96
C THR A 111 -2.48 -8.66 -9.63
N HIS A 112 -3.32 -8.50 -8.63
CA HIS A 112 -2.94 -8.02 -7.30
C HIS A 112 -1.86 -8.88 -6.65
N GLU A 113 -2.13 -10.19 -6.51
CA GLU A 113 -1.26 -11.11 -5.80
C GLU A 113 0.06 -11.37 -6.55
N ALA A 114 0.00 -11.50 -7.89
CA ALA A 114 1.19 -11.67 -8.71
C ALA A 114 2.11 -10.46 -8.61
N SER A 115 1.54 -9.27 -8.73
CA SER A 115 2.30 -8.01 -8.61
C SER A 115 2.87 -7.84 -7.20
N ALA A 116 2.15 -8.21 -6.15
CA ALA A 116 2.65 -8.14 -4.77
C ALA A 116 3.86 -9.06 -4.54
N ARG A 117 3.81 -10.31 -5.04
CA ARG A 117 4.96 -11.21 -4.96
C ARG A 117 6.16 -10.68 -5.75
N ALA A 118 5.91 -10.11 -6.93
CA ALA A 118 6.96 -9.51 -7.75
C ALA A 118 7.62 -8.31 -7.05
N VAL A 119 6.82 -7.43 -6.42
CA VAL A 119 7.32 -6.28 -5.64
C VAL A 119 8.20 -6.76 -4.49
N TRP A 120 7.75 -7.77 -3.73
CA TRP A 120 8.53 -8.29 -2.60
C TRP A 120 9.87 -8.85 -3.07
N ASP A 121 9.87 -9.76 -4.05
CA ASP A 121 11.08 -10.41 -4.57
C ASP A 121 12.05 -9.37 -5.17
N PHE A 122 11.55 -8.41 -5.94
CA PHE A 122 12.36 -7.34 -6.52
C PHE A 122 13.05 -6.46 -5.47
N ILE A 123 12.31 -6.09 -4.40
CA ILE A 123 12.88 -5.28 -3.33
C ILE A 123 13.98 -6.05 -2.61
N ASP A 124 13.79 -7.36 -2.35
CA ASP A 124 14.83 -8.21 -1.74
C ASP A 124 16.08 -8.30 -2.61
N GLU A 125 15.91 -8.39 -3.92
CA GLU A 125 17.02 -8.53 -4.87
C GLU A 125 17.77 -7.21 -5.12
N HIS A 126 17.07 -6.07 -5.16
CA HIS A 126 17.62 -4.84 -5.74
C HIS A 126 17.41 -3.56 -4.95
N ALA A 127 16.46 -3.52 -4.03
CA ALA A 127 16.04 -2.28 -3.38
C ALA A 127 15.97 -2.36 -1.84
N ALA A 128 16.59 -3.36 -1.21
CA ALA A 128 16.56 -3.54 0.24
C ALA A 128 17.10 -2.31 1.00
N SER A 129 18.12 -1.62 0.45
CA SER A 129 18.69 -0.41 1.05
C SER A 129 17.71 0.77 1.12
N GLU A 130 16.68 0.81 0.29
CA GLU A 130 15.62 1.82 0.37
C GLU A 130 14.82 1.74 1.67
N PHE A 131 14.86 0.58 2.35
CA PHE A 131 14.13 0.29 3.60
C PHE A 131 15.02 0.33 4.85
N GLU A 132 16.24 0.87 4.76
CA GLU A 132 17.09 1.04 5.95
C GLU A 132 16.39 1.87 7.03
N GLY A 133 16.46 1.37 8.27
CA GLY A 133 15.84 1.97 9.46
C GLY A 133 14.41 1.52 9.71
N VAL A 134 13.85 0.62 8.88
CA VAL A 134 12.55 -0.02 9.12
C VAL A 134 12.62 -1.51 8.82
N LYS A 135 11.89 -2.31 9.59
CA LYS A 135 11.59 -3.71 9.30
C LYS A 135 10.41 -3.78 8.34
N ARG A 136 10.59 -4.39 7.19
CA ARG A 136 9.52 -4.65 6.23
C ARG A 136 8.59 -5.75 6.74
N ILE A 137 7.29 -5.50 6.72
CA ILE A 137 6.25 -6.51 7.00
C ILE A 137 5.60 -6.94 5.69
N ALA A 138 5.11 -6.00 4.88
CA ALA A 138 4.55 -6.26 3.57
C ALA A 138 4.84 -5.12 2.59
N ASN A 139 5.01 -5.48 1.31
CA ASN A 139 5.13 -4.54 0.20
C ASN A 139 4.29 -5.05 -0.97
N TRP A 140 3.43 -4.22 -1.52
CA TRP A 140 2.54 -4.57 -2.63
C TRP A 140 2.19 -3.36 -3.47
N VAL A 141 1.48 -3.57 -4.56
CA VAL A 141 0.81 -2.49 -5.29
C VAL A 141 -0.67 -2.49 -4.95
N VAL A 142 -1.27 -1.32 -4.82
CA VAL A 142 -2.67 -1.16 -4.37
C VAL A 142 -3.73 -1.67 -5.38
N GLY A 143 -3.31 -2.20 -6.51
CA GLY A 143 -4.18 -2.68 -7.58
C GLY A 143 -4.20 -1.74 -8.79
N PRO A 144 -4.95 -2.11 -9.84
CA PRO A 144 -5.05 -1.31 -11.04
C PRO A 144 -5.77 0.01 -10.76
N TYR A 145 -5.20 1.10 -11.25
CA TYR A 145 -5.84 2.40 -11.16
C TYR A 145 -6.93 2.57 -12.21
N VAL A 146 -8.03 3.11 -11.75
CA VAL A 146 -9.19 3.53 -12.53
C VAL A 146 -9.25 5.05 -12.54
N ILE A 147 -9.69 5.65 -13.63
CA ILE A 147 -9.88 7.10 -13.72
C ILE A 147 -11.32 7.41 -13.31
N HIS A 148 -11.49 8.11 -12.18
CA HIS A 148 -12.79 8.52 -11.66
C HIS A 148 -13.02 9.98 -12.00
N LEU A 149 -14.04 10.27 -12.85
CA LEU A 149 -14.28 11.58 -13.45
C LEU A 149 -15.61 12.18 -12.94
N ARG A 150 -15.60 13.48 -12.64
CA ARG A 150 -16.76 14.20 -12.11
C ARG A 150 -17.91 14.27 -13.11
N ASP A 151 -17.68 14.90 -14.25
CA ASP A 151 -18.76 15.41 -15.11
C ASP A 151 -18.59 15.03 -16.58
N LYS A 152 -17.41 14.59 -17.02
CA LYS A 152 -17.10 14.28 -18.41
C LYS A 152 -16.57 12.85 -18.55
N ASP A 153 -17.09 12.09 -19.49
CA ASP A 153 -16.55 10.76 -19.86
C ASP A 153 -15.23 10.93 -20.62
N LEU A 154 -14.36 9.94 -20.53
CA LEU A 154 -13.08 9.88 -21.22
C LEU A 154 -13.03 8.59 -22.02
N LYS A 155 -12.75 8.69 -23.32
CA LYS A 155 -12.76 7.56 -24.25
C LYS A 155 -11.50 7.47 -25.08
N THR A 156 -10.85 8.60 -25.35
CA THR A 156 -9.65 8.69 -26.16
C THR A 156 -8.57 9.52 -25.48
N ILE A 157 -7.33 9.41 -25.95
CA ILE A 157 -6.19 10.18 -25.42
C ILE A 157 -6.42 11.70 -25.53
N GLU A 158 -7.17 12.16 -26.54
CA GLU A 158 -7.48 13.57 -26.74
C GLU A 158 -8.35 14.16 -25.61
N ASP A 159 -9.14 13.31 -24.95
CA ASP A 159 -10.01 13.72 -23.85
C ASP A 159 -9.25 14.13 -22.59
N PHE A 160 -7.99 13.73 -22.44
CA PHE A 160 -7.14 14.17 -21.32
C PHE A 160 -6.80 15.65 -21.37
N ARG A 161 -6.83 16.25 -22.55
CA ARG A 161 -6.42 17.65 -22.72
C ARG A 161 -7.24 18.61 -21.86
N GLY A 162 -6.54 19.38 -21.03
CA GLY A 162 -7.13 20.37 -20.13
C GLY A 162 -7.74 19.82 -18.85
N MET A 163 -7.78 18.48 -18.67
CA MET A 163 -8.26 17.89 -17.42
C MET A 163 -7.21 18.00 -16.32
N LYS A 164 -7.63 18.43 -15.14
CA LYS A 164 -6.83 18.37 -13.91
C LYS A 164 -7.08 17.03 -13.22
N ILE A 165 -6.09 16.14 -13.26
CA ILE A 165 -6.25 14.77 -12.75
C ILE A 165 -5.30 14.52 -11.60
N ARG A 166 -5.82 14.02 -10.50
CA ARG A 166 -5.01 13.66 -9.33
C ARG A 166 -4.23 12.38 -9.56
N ALA A 167 -2.94 12.40 -9.20
CA ALA A 167 -2.13 11.19 -9.03
C ALA A 167 -1.39 11.19 -7.68
N PRO A 168 -0.98 9.99 -7.15
CA PRO A 168 -0.34 9.88 -5.84
C PRO A 168 1.16 10.14 -5.86
N SER A 169 1.82 9.98 -7.00
CA SER A 169 3.27 9.92 -7.11
C SER A 169 3.82 10.67 -8.31
N ARG A 170 5.13 10.86 -8.32
CA ARG A 170 5.83 11.54 -9.41
C ARG A 170 5.70 10.81 -10.76
N LEU A 171 5.75 9.47 -10.77
CA LEU A 171 5.60 8.69 -11.99
C LEU A 171 4.15 8.75 -12.51
N GLY A 172 3.17 8.67 -11.61
CA GLY A 172 1.76 8.91 -11.97
C GLY A 172 1.54 10.31 -12.56
N ASN A 173 2.17 11.35 -12.02
CA ASN A 173 2.11 12.70 -12.56
C ASN A 173 2.77 12.78 -13.95
N ARG A 174 3.94 12.19 -14.15
CA ARG A 174 4.61 12.13 -15.47
C ARG A 174 3.74 11.41 -16.51
N MET A 175 3.16 10.28 -16.13
CA MET A 175 2.23 9.55 -17.01
C MET A 175 1.05 10.41 -17.43
N LEU A 176 0.36 11.08 -16.50
CA LEU A 176 -0.75 11.97 -16.81
C LEU A 176 -0.34 13.13 -17.73
N THR A 177 0.87 13.68 -17.53
CA THR A 177 1.43 14.70 -18.43
C THR A 177 1.66 14.12 -19.82
N ALA A 178 2.22 12.93 -19.94
CA ALA A 178 2.46 12.26 -21.22
C ALA A 178 1.14 11.96 -21.99
N LEU A 179 0.07 11.70 -21.24
CA LEU A 179 -1.28 11.54 -21.81
C LEU A 179 -1.99 12.86 -22.15
N GLY A 180 -1.40 14.01 -21.80
CA GLY A 180 -1.93 15.34 -22.12
C GLY A 180 -2.79 15.99 -21.03
N ALA A 181 -2.90 15.39 -19.83
CA ALA A 181 -3.57 15.99 -18.68
C ALA A 181 -2.67 16.95 -17.91
N THR A 182 -3.29 17.74 -17.03
CA THR A 182 -2.60 18.51 -15.99
C THR A 182 -2.61 17.72 -14.68
N PRO A 183 -1.48 17.14 -14.24
CA PRO A 183 -1.44 16.36 -13.02
C PRO A 183 -1.53 17.25 -11.79
N VAL A 184 -2.20 16.75 -10.75
CA VAL A 184 -2.27 17.38 -9.42
C VAL A 184 -1.88 16.34 -8.37
N GLY A 185 -0.67 16.46 -7.82
CA GLY A 185 -0.17 15.53 -6.80
C GLY A 185 -0.79 15.78 -5.44
N MET A 186 -1.43 14.78 -4.85
CA MET A 186 -1.95 14.86 -3.48
C MET A 186 -2.21 13.47 -2.86
N PRO A 187 -2.14 13.34 -1.51
CA PRO A 187 -2.57 12.13 -0.81
C PRO A 187 -4.07 11.87 -0.95
N VAL A 188 -4.47 10.58 -0.82
CA VAL A 188 -5.86 10.13 -0.95
C VAL A 188 -6.87 10.92 -0.09
N PRO A 189 -6.62 11.27 1.18
CA PRO A 189 -7.61 11.98 1.99
C PRO A 189 -8.06 13.34 1.43
N GLN A 190 -7.29 13.94 0.53
CA GLN A 190 -7.60 15.25 -0.07
C GLN A 190 -8.50 15.13 -1.32
N ILE A 191 -8.72 13.92 -1.85
CA ILE A 191 -9.44 13.70 -3.12
C ILE A 191 -10.87 14.20 -3.04
N SER A 192 -11.61 13.83 -1.98
CA SER A 192 -13.04 14.16 -1.86
C SER A 192 -13.29 15.65 -1.84
N GLU A 193 -12.52 16.40 -1.06
CA GLU A 193 -12.61 17.86 -1.01
C GLU A 193 -12.23 18.47 -2.36
N SER A 194 -11.15 18.00 -2.98
CA SER A 194 -10.65 18.51 -4.26
C SER A 194 -11.63 18.27 -5.40
N LEU A 195 -12.28 17.09 -5.46
CA LEU A 195 -13.36 16.80 -6.40
C LEU A 195 -14.58 17.70 -6.14
N SER A 196 -15.03 17.79 -4.89
CA SER A 196 -16.21 18.58 -4.52
C SER A 196 -16.05 20.05 -4.88
N ARG A 197 -14.87 20.62 -4.64
CA ARG A 197 -14.56 22.04 -4.94
C ARG A 197 -14.16 22.30 -6.40
N GLY A 198 -14.02 21.27 -7.23
CA GLY A 198 -13.57 21.44 -8.61
C GLY A 198 -12.09 21.84 -8.76
N VAL A 199 -11.27 21.58 -7.76
CA VAL A 199 -9.82 21.74 -7.84
C VAL A 199 -9.24 20.72 -8.84
N ILE A 200 -9.83 19.51 -8.87
CA ILE A 200 -9.54 18.46 -9.84
C ILE A 200 -10.83 18.04 -10.56
N ASP A 201 -10.69 17.63 -11.81
CA ASP A 201 -11.77 17.09 -12.64
C ASP A 201 -11.91 15.59 -12.49
N ALA A 202 -10.80 14.91 -12.13
CA ALA A 202 -10.73 13.47 -11.98
C ALA A 202 -9.63 13.07 -10.97
N ALA A 203 -9.70 11.82 -10.51
CA ALA A 203 -8.64 11.19 -9.72
C ALA A 203 -8.36 9.78 -10.24
N ILE A 204 -7.07 9.39 -10.30
CA ILE A 204 -6.69 8.00 -10.48
C ILE A 204 -6.48 7.35 -9.11
N VAL A 205 -7.26 6.30 -8.83
CA VAL A 205 -7.18 5.45 -7.62
C VAL A 205 -7.72 4.06 -7.95
N PRO A 206 -7.39 3.00 -7.16
CA PRO A 206 -8.06 1.71 -7.30
C PRO A 206 -9.51 1.80 -6.78
N TRP A 207 -10.34 0.84 -7.16
CA TRP A 207 -11.72 0.78 -6.71
C TRP A 207 -11.87 0.64 -5.19
N GLU A 208 -10.95 -0.08 -4.53
CA GLU A 208 -11.03 -0.39 -3.10
C GLU A 208 -11.10 0.85 -2.20
N VAL A 209 -10.50 1.96 -2.64
CA VAL A 209 -10.47 3.21 -1.84
C VAL A 209 -11.71 4.08 -2.08
N VAL A 210 -12.47 3.81 -3.13
CA VAL A 210 -13.62 4.62 -3.56
C VAL A 210 -14.70 4.75 -2.49
N PRO A 211 -15.12 3.68 -1.77
CA PRO A 211 -16.09 3.81 -0.69
C PRO A 211 -15.56 4.66 0.49
N ALA A 212 -14.31 4.45 0.89
CA ALA A 212 -13.71 5.16 2.02
C ALA A 212 -13.55 6.68 1.77
N THR A 213 -13.34 7.07 0.50
CA THR A 213 -13.25 8.47 0.08
C THR A 213 -14.58 9.04 -0.41
N LYS A 214 -15.62 8.22 -0.54
CA LYS A 214 -16.90 8.59 -1.17
C LYS A 214 -16.74 9.15 -2.59
N ALA A 215 -15.66 8.78 -3.30
CA ALA A 215 -15.40 9.28 -4.64
C ALA A 215 -16.54 8.97 -5.62
N HIS A 216 -17.20 7.80 -5.48
CA HIS A 216 -18.38 7.40 -6.27
C HIS A 216 -19.60 8.32 -6.08
N GLU A 217 -19.64 9.12 -5.01
CA GLU A 217 -20.67 10.13 -4.79
C GLU A 217 -20.37 11.45 -5.52
N LEU A 218 -19.10 11.69 -5.82
CA LEU A 218 -18.56 12.91 -6.40
C LEU A 218 -18.22 12.78 -7.89
N THR A 219 -18.28 11.57 -8.43
CA THR A 219 -17.94 11.24 -9.82
C THR A 219 -19.10 10.51 -10.50
N LYS A 220 -19.25 10.69 -11.80
CA LYS A 220 -20.33 10.08 -12.62
C LYS A 220 -19.80 9.06 -13.60
N PHE A 221 -18.52 9.15 -13.94
CA PHE A 221 -17.88 8.31 -14.94
C PHE A 221 -16.64 7.66 -14.38
N HIS A 222 -16.40 6.42 -14.76
CA HIS A 222 -15.22 5.66 -14.36
C HIS A 222 -14.64 4.98 -15.58
N VAL A 223 -13.33 5.03 -15.74
CA VAL A 223 -12.65 4.49 -16.92
C VAL A 223 -11.67 3.41 -16.50
N GLU A 224 -11.96 2.20 -16.96
CA GLU A 224 -11.12 1.01 -16.80
C GLU A 224 -10.29 0.78 -18.07
N VAL A 225 -9.08 0.25 -17.90
CA VAL A 225 -8.20 -0.07 -19.03
C VAL A 225 -8.24 -1.57 -19.29
N SER A 226 -8.49 -1.97 -20.55
CA SER A 226 -8.49 -3.36 -20.95
C SER A 226 -7.09 -3.96 -21.07
N GLY A 227 -6.99 -5.28 -21.28
CA GLY A 227 -5.75 -5.96 -21.62
C GLY A 227 -4.92 -6.47 -20.45
N GLY A 228 -5.47 -6.51 -19.23
CA GLY A 228 -4.89 -7.24 -18.08
C GLY A 228 -3.64 -6.60 -17.46
N ARG A 229 -3.21 -5.42 -17.93
CA ARG A 229 -2.16 -4.60 -17.30
C ARG A 229 -2.76 -3.28 -16.80
N SER A 230 -2.33 -2.88 -15.62
CA SER A 230 -2.75 -1.62 -14.99
C SER A 230 -2.20 -0.42 -15.76
N LEU A 231 -3.03 0.62 -15.96
CA LEU A 231 -2.55 1.91 -16.49
C LEU A 231 -1.36 2.42 -15.68
N THR A 232 -1.48 2.40 -14.39
CA THR A 232 -0.45 2.62 -13.36
C THR A 232 -0.99 2.12 -12.02
N THR A 233 -0.20 2.20 -10.98
CA THR A 233 -0.56 1.85 -9.61
C THR A 233 0.24 2.69 -8.62
N ALA A 234 0.13 2.40 -7.33
CA ALA A 234 1.06 2.91 -6.32
C ALA A 234 1.65 1.77 -5.50
N THR A 235 2.92 1.87 -5.20
CA THR A 235 3.61 0.95 -4.30
C THR A 235 3.25 1.29 -2.86
N SER A 236 2.84 0.28 -2.12
CA SER A 236 2.36 0.36 -0.75
C SER A 236 3.32 -0.35 0.18
N ILE A 237 3.53 0.22 1.35
CA ILE A 237 4.46 -0.30 2.35
C ILE A 237 3.80 -0.41 3.72
N TYR A 238 3.97 -1.56 4.36
CA TYR A 238 3.61 -1.81 5.75
C TYR A 238 4.89 -2.17 6.49
N VAL A 239 5.36 -1.25 7.33
CA VAL A 239 6.71 -1.31 7.91
C VAL A 239 6.69 -1.02 9.41
N MET A 240 7.62 -1.64 10.14
CA MET A 240 7.81 -1.46 11.57
C MET A 240 9.09 -0.69 11.85
N ASN A 241 9.12 0.11 12.91
CA ASN A 241 10.32 0.74 13.42
C ASN A 241 11.40 -0.31 13.71
N GLN A 242 12.60 -0.15 13.14
CA GLN A 242 13.67 -1.13 13.27
C GLN A 242 14.10 -1.31 14.73
N LYS A 243 14.28 -0.23 15.48
CA LYS A 243 14.69 -0.29 16.90
C LYS A 243 13.64 -0.96 17.77
N ARG A 244 12.35 -0.72 17.46
CA ARG A 244 11.24 -1.38 18.15
C ARG A 244 11.25 -2.89 17.89
N TYR A 245 11.43 -3.31 16.63
CA TYR A 245 11.61 -4.71 16.28
C TYR A 245 12.83 -5.32 16.99
N ASP A 246 13.97 -4.64 16.96
CA ASP A 246 15.21 -5.12 17.59
C ASP A 246 15.09 -5.29 19.11
N SER A 247 14.23 -4.51 19.75
CA SER A 247 13.97 -4.59 21.19
C SER A 247 13.05 -5.74 21.62
N LEU A 248 12.38 -6.42 20.66
CA LEU A 248 11.51 -7.53 20.98
C LEU A 248 12.29 -8.77 21.43
N PRO A 249 11.74 -9.56 22.37
CA PRO A 249 12.29 -10.89 22.68
C PRO A 249 12.30 -11.80 21.44
N PRO A 250 13.24 -12.77 21.34
CA PRO A 250 13.41 -13.61 20.15
C PRO A 250 12.11 -14.31 19.68
N GLU A 251 11.30 -14.80 20.61
CA GLU A 251 10.04 -15.46 20.31
C GLU A 251 8.97 -14.48 19.77
N LEU A 252 8.99 -13.21 20.17
CA LEU A 252 8.08 -12.20 19.60
C LEU A 252 8.59 -11.68 18.24
N LYS A 253 9.92 -11.58 18.05
CA LYS A 253 10.49 -11.35 16.72
C LYS A 253 10.05 -12.43 15.74
N LYS A 254 10.11 -13.68 16.16
CA LYS A 254 9.66 -14.79 15.32
C LYS A 254 8.19 -14.65 14.91
N VAL A 255 7.29 -14.22 15.80
CA VAL A 255 5.89 -13.98 15.44
C VAL A 255 5.78 -12.86 14.37
N ILE A 256 6.56 -11.77 14.51
CA ILE A 256 6.59 -10.70 13.48
C ILE A 256 7.14 -11.26 12.15
N ASP A 257 8.22 -12.05 12.18
CA ASP A 257 8.85 -12.61 10.99
C ASP A 257 7.92 -13.59 10.25
N ASP A 258 7.27 -14.50 11.00
CA ASP A 258 6.29 -15.45 10.45
C ASP A 258 5.06 -14.74 9.85
N ASN A 259 4.78 -13.50 10.26
CA ASN A 259 3.70 -12.65 9.77
C ASN A 259 4.21 -11.48 8.91
N SER A 260 5.32 -11.69 8.23
CA SER A 260 5.94 -10.76 7.28
C SER A 260 6.32 -11.49 6.01
N GLY A 261 6.55 -10.76 4.92
CA GLY A 261 7.14 -11.37 3.74
C GLY A 261 6.24 -11.41 2.52
N ARG A 262 6.68 -12.19 1.54
CA ARG A 262 6.06 -12.29 0.23
C ARG A 262 4.60 -12.76 0.29
N GLU A 263 4.30 -13.79 1.09
CA GLU A 263 2.93 -14.32 1.16
C GLU A 263 2.01 -13.41 1.99
N VAL A 264 2.53 -12.65 2.95
CA VAL A 264 1.76 -11.61 3.64
C VAL A 264 1.47 -10.44 2.68
N SER A 265 2.42 -10.10 1.81
CA SER A 265 2.21 -9.10 0.74
C SER A 265 1.13 -9.56 -0.25
N ALA A 266 1.10 -10.86 -0.61
CA ALA A 266 0.06 -11.42 -1.45
C ALA A 266 -1.30 -11.47 -0.73
N TRP A 267 -1.32 -11.77 0.59
CA TRP A 267 -2.56 -11.73 1.37
C TRP A 267 -3.19 -10.34 1.37
N VAL A 268 -2.44 -9.29 1.71
CA VAL A 268 -3.00 -7.93 1.67
C VAL A 268 -3.48 -7.55 0.27
N ALA A 269 -2.75 -7.94 -0.77
CA ALA A 269 -3.14 -7.70 -2.16
C ALA A 269 -4.46 -8.41 -2.54
N ALA A 270 -4.68 -9.64 -2.08
CA ALA A 270 -5.93 -10.36 -2.26
C ALA A 270 -7.12 -9.66 -1.58
N GLU A 271 -6.91 -9.10 -0.37
CA GLU A 271 -7.94 -8.31 0.31
C GLU A 271 -8.27 -7.01 -0.44
N PHE A 272 -7.27 -6.38 -1.07
CA PHE A 272 -7.49 -5.20 -1.93
C PHE A 272 -8.32 -5.55 -3.17
N LYS A 273 -8.09 -6.72 -3.78
CA LYS A 273 -8.92 -7.21 -4.89
C LYS A 273 -10.39 -7.36 -4.49
N VAL A 274 -10.66 -7.93 -3.30
CA VAL A 274 -12.03 -8.00 -2.77
C VAL A 274 -12.61 -6.60 -2.53
N GLY A 275 -11.79 -5.66 -2.05
CA GLY A 275 -12.15 -4.26 -1.89
C GLY A 275 -12.51 -3.59 -3.23
N ASP A 276 -11.78 -3.90 -4.31
CA ASP A 276 -12.07 -3.39 -5.66
C ASP A 276 -13.45 -3.81 -6.15
N GLU A 277 -13.84 -5.08 -5.94
CA GLU A 277 -15.18 -5.58 -6.28
C GLU A 277 -16.26 -4.77 -5.55
N GLY A 278 -16.07 -4.50 -4.25
CA GLY A 278 -16.99 -3.69 -3.45
C GLY A 278 -17.07 -2.24 -3.91
N GLY A 279 -15.94 -1.62 -4.23
CA GLY A 279 -15.88 -0.24 -4.73
C GLY A 279 -16.55 -0.07 -6.09
N ARG A 280 -16.31 -1.01 -7.00
CA ARG A 280 -16.96 -1.03 -8.32
C ARG A 280 -18.48 -1.21 -8.21
N ALA A 281 -18.93 -2.12 -7.35
CA ALA A 281 -20.35 -2.32 -7.08
C ALA A 281 -21.02 -1.08 -6.48
N ALA A 282 -20.34 -0.36 -5.58
CA ALA A 282 -20.86 0.88 -5.00
C ALA A 282 -21.09 1.97 -6.07
N ALA A 283 -20.18 2.11 -7.02
CA ALA A 283 -20.33 3.06 -8.12
C ALA A 283 -21.50 2.68 -9.05
N LEU A 284 -21.61 1.41 -9.42
CA LEU A 284 -22.72 0.90 -10.23
C LEU A 284 -24.07 1.08 -9.51
N GLY A 285 -24.13 0.82 -8.20
CA GLY A 285 -25.33 0.98 -7.38
C GLY A 285 -25.86 2.43 -7.34
N ARG A 286 -25.00 3.42 -7.62
CA ARG A 286 -25.39 4.82 -7.78
C ARG A 286 -25.83 5.19 -9.21
N GLY A 287 -25.72 4.26 -10.16
CA GLY A 287 -25.98 4.52 -11.56
C GLY A 287 -24.83 5.22 -12.30
N ASN A 288 -23.62 5.21 -11.74
CA ASN A 288 -22.44 5.75 -12.38
C ASN A 288 -22.09 4.91 -13.61
N LYS A 289 -21.55 5.56 -14.65
CA LYS A 289 -21.16 4.90 -15.88
C LYS A 289 -19.71 4.39 -15.79
N ILE A 290 -19.50 3.13 -16.14
CA ILE A 290 -18.16 2.54 -16.29
C ILE A 290 -17.91 2.36 -17.79
N THR A 291 -16.78 2.87 -18.27
CA THR A 291 -16.31 2.74 -19.65
C THR A 291 -15.00 1.96 -19.64
N GLU A 292 -14.94 0.90 -20.42
CA GLU A 292 -13.69 0.17 -20.67
C GLU A 292 -13.04 0.70 -21.94
N ILE A 293 -11.76 1.06 -21.86
CA ILE A 293 -11.01 1.57 -23.02
C ILE A 293 -10.63 0.40 -23.93
N PRO A 294 -10.94 0.46 -25.23
CA PRO A 294 -10.64 -0.61 -26.16
C PRO A 294 -9.14 -0.75 -26.43
N ALA A 295 -8.72 -1.94 -26.85
CA ALA A 295 -7.30 -2.31 -26.93
C ALA A 295 -6.46 -1.43 -27.88
N ASP A 296 -7.04 -0.93 -28.95
CA ASP A 296 -6.37 -0.01 -29.89
C ASP A 296 -6.09 1.35 -29.24
N GLU A 297 -7.01 1.86 -28.45
CA GLU A 297 -6.80 3.10 -27.72
C GLU A 297 -5.84 2.89 -26.51
N VAL A 298 -5.91 1.76 -25.82
CA VAL A 298 -4.93 1.38 -24.79
C VAL A 298 -3.52 1.35 -25.39
N LYS A 299 -3.36 0.86 -26.62
CA LYS A 299 -2.06 0.92 -27.32
C LYS A 299 -1.57 2.35 -27.50
N ARG A 300 -2.46 3.28 -27.90
CA ARG A 300 -2.10 4.70 -28.02
C ARG A 300 -1.62 5.29 -26.68
N TRP A 301 -2.31 4.97 -25.58
CA TRP A 301 -1.91 5.43 -24.25
C TRP A 301 -0.56 4.85 -23.83
N LYS A 302 -0.33 3.57 -24.14
CA LYS A 302 0.95 2.91 -23.88
C LYS A 302 2.08 3.57 -24.66
N ASP A 303 1.89 3.80 -25.97
CA ASP A 303 2.90 4.44 -26.81
C ASP A 303 3.18 5.88 -26.33
N ALA A 304 2.18 6.66 -25.97
CA ALA A 304 2.32 8.02 -25.46
C ALA A 304 3.05 8.08 -24.10
N SER A 305 2.89 7.06 -23.26
CA SER A 305 3.51 6.99 -21.93
C SER A 305 4.89 6.31 -21.90
N GLN A 306 5.36 5.77 -23.03
CA GLN A 306 6.69 5.15 -23.13
C GLN A 306 7.84 6.06 -22.67
N PRO A 307 7.85 7.39 -22.96
CA PRO A 307 8.89 8.27 -22.46
C PRO A 307 9.06 8.26 -20.92
N VAL A 308 8.01 7.98 -20.17
CA VAL A 308 8.08 7.89 -18.68
C VAL A 308 8.96 6.72 -18.25
N VAL A 309 8.89 5.59 -18.98
CA VAL A 309 9.74 4.42 -18.75
C VAL A 309 11.19 4.75 -19.06
N ASP A 310 11.44 5.38 -20.21
CA ASP A 310 12.80 5.72 -20.68
C ASP A 310 13.46 6.76 -19.76
N GLU A 311 12.69 7.76 -19.28
CA GLU A 311 13.14 8.74 -18.30
C GLU A 311 13.52 8.09 -16.96
N TRP A 312 12.70 7.16 -16.46
CA TRP A 312 12.99 6.44 -15.22
C TRP A 312 14.30 5.61 -15.36
N ILE A 313 14.44 4.87 -16.47
CA ILE A 313 15.67 4.12 -16.77
C ILE A 313 16.89 5.03 -16.75
N ALA A 314 16.82 6.17 -17.45
CA ALA A 314 17.90 7.15 -17.52
C ALA A 314 18.22 7.75 -16.13
N GLU A 315 17.19 8.09 -15.35
CA GLU A 315 17.35 8.65 -14.01
C GLU A 315 18.04 7.67 -13.05
N VAL A 316 17.59 6.41 -13.02
CA VAL A 316 18.17 5.38 -12.15
C VAL A 316 19.61 5.05 -12.61
N THR A 317 19.88 5.06 -13.92
CA THR A 317 21.23 4.88 -14.47
C THR A 317 22.17 6.03 -14.06
N SER A 318 21.68 7.27 -14.06
CA SER A 318 22.47 8.41 -13.61
C SER A 318 22.86 8.36 -12.13
N LYS A 319 22.13 7.56 -11.33
CA LYS A 319 22.41 7.30 -9.90
C LYS A 319 23.33 6.10 -9.67
N GLY A 320 23.89 5.50 -10.72
CA GLY A 320 24.86 4.41 -10.64
C GLY A 320 24.28 3.00 -10.66
N HIS A 321 22.99 2.85 -11.00
CA HIS A 321 22.34 1.55 -11.15
C HIS A 321 22.18 1.19 -12.64
N ASP A 322 22.05 -0.09 -12.96
CA ASP A 322 21.65 -0.52 -14.30
C ASP A 322 20.14 -0.44 -14.48
N GLY A 323 19.65 0.75 -14.84
CA GLY A 323 18.21 1.04 -14.93
C GLY A 323 17.48 0.14 -15.92
N ARG A 324 18.12 -0.23 -17.05
CA ARG A 324 17.52 -1.15 -18.03
C ARG A 324 17.34 -2.55 -17.45
N LYS A 325 18.37 -3.10 -16.82
CA LYS A 325 18.32 -4.41 -16.18
C LYS A 325 17.31 -4.45 -15.04
N LEU A 326 17.20 -3.40 -14.23
CA LEU A 326 16.19 -3.30 -13.17
C LEU A 326 14.78 -3.31 -13.75
N TYR A 327 14.52 -2.55 -14.82
CA TYR A 327 13.23 -2.56 -15.51
C TYR A 327 12.87 -3.96 -16.03
N GLU A 328 13.79 -4.60 -16.76
CA GLU A 328 13.60 -5.93 -17.33
C GLU A 328 13.37 -6.97 -16.23
N ARG A 329 14.08 -6.87 -15.12
CA ARG A 329 13.88 -7.78 -13.97
C ARG A 329 12.50 -7.60 -13.32
N ALA A 330 12.03 -6.37 -13.18
CA ALA A 330 10.69 -6.11 -12.67
C ALA A 330 9.60 -6.73 -13.58
N VAL A 331 9.74 -6.55 -14.90
CA VAL A 331 8.84 -7.18 -15.90
C VAL A 331 8.87 -8.70 -15.77
N GLU A 332 10.06 -9.32 -15.73
CA GLU A 332 10.23 -10.77 -15.59
C GLU A 332 9.55 -11.31 -14.33
N LEU A 333 9.72 -10.64 -13.17
CA LEU A 333 9.11 -11.06 -11.93
C LEU A 333 7.57 -10.97 -11.97
N VAL A 334 7.03 -9.89 -12.54
CA VAL A 334 5.57 -9.77 -12.74
C VAL A 334 5.05 -10.89 -13.63
N GLU A 335 5.71 -11.18 -14.74
CA GLU A 335 5.30 -12.27 -15.65
C GLU A 335 5.44 -13.65 -15.00
N LYS A 336 6.53 -13.91 -14.28
CA LYS A 336 6.75 -15.14 -13.53
C LYS A 336 5.60 -15.43 -12.58
N HIS A 337 5.23 -14.45 -11.76
CA HIS A 337 4.16 -14.62 -10.77
C HIS A 337 2.75 -14.58 -11.37
N SER A 338 2.57 -14.05 -12.58
CA SER A 338 1.28 -14.05 -13.29
C SER A 338 0.93 -15.39 -13.94
N ARG A 339 1.90 -16.29 -14.10
CA ARG A 339 1.70 -17.64 -14.70
C ARG A 339 1.33 -18.71 -13.67
N ASN A 340 1.50 -18.38 -12.39
CA ASN A 340 1.22 -19.27 -11.24
C ASN A 340 -0.07 -18.85 -10.53
#